data_7be9d70b1c5935edff5f37916dfe448e
#
_entry.id   7be9d70b1c5935edff5f37916dfe448e
#
_cell.length_a   1.000
_cell.length_b   1.000
_cell.length_c   1.000
_cell.angle_alpha   90.00
_cell.angle_beta   90.00
_cell.angle_gamma   90.00
#
_symmetry.space_group_name_H-M   'P 1'
#
loop_
_entity.id
_entity.type
_entity.pdbx_description
1 polymer ?
#
loop_
_entity_poly.entity_id
_entity_poly.type
_entity_poly.pdbx_seq_one_letter_code
_entity_poly.pdbx_strand_id
1 'polypeptide(L)'
;SSAASDVYKRQVELYCLAKDLLKIKEKQEAETWVTRFTEWIKKYQEFLSEMTVDEHGNKRPTHERLLKAERSLLKLIKENTLFTYLDKEFINDFIAPSTNNRIEGGINSRLREMLRNHRGLSIERRIKAVYWWCYMHSPEPLSLSEIIKTMPTDRSIAAIYQRMNDKSRLEKSLSLWGDAIVWSDLHKMDKSFTEWD
;
A
#
# COMPACT_ATOMS: atom_id res chain seq x y z
N SER A 1 -22.75 29.38 3.95
CA SER A 1 -23.25 28.02 4.30
C SER A 1 -23.52 27.14 3.07
N SER A 2 -23.84 27.68 1.90
CA SER A 2 -24.05 26.94 0.66
C SER A 2 -22.80 26.20 0.17
N ALA A 3 -21.65 26.86 0.11
CA ALA A 3 -20.40 26.28 -0.40
C ALA A 3 -19.91 25.06 0.40
N ALA A 4 -20.01 25.09 1.74
CA ALA A 4 -19.64 23.96 2.58
C ALA A 4 -20.55 22.74 2.36
N SER A 5 -21.84 22.97 2.14
CA SER A 5 -22.83 21.93 1.81
C SER A 5 -22.50 21.28 0.45
N ASP A 6 -22.08 22.07 -0.52
CA ASP A 6 -21.74 21.59 -1.85
C ASP A 6 -20.43 20.75 -1.86
N VAL A 7 -19.41 21.16 -1.11
CA VAL A 7 -18.19 20.35 -0.92
C VAL A 7 -18.52 19.03 -0.27
N TYR A 8 -19.32 19.04 0.80
CA TYR A 8 -19.74 17.83 1.49
C TYR A 8 -20.49 16.85 0.57
N LYS A 9 -21.40 17.35 -0.26
CA LYS A 9 -22.15 16.53 -1.22
C LYS A 9 -21.23 15.79 -2.19
N ARG A 10 -20.21 16.48 -2.73
CA ARG A 10 -19.23 15.88 -3.65
C ARG A 10 -18.35 14.85 -2.95
N GLN A 11 -17.97 15.09 -1.70
CA GLN A 11 -17.25 14.12 -0.87
C GLN A 11 -18.08 12.86 -0.63
N VAL A 12 -19.36 13.02 -0.32
CA VAL A 12 -20.29 11.88 -0.12
C VAL A 12 -20.47 11.08 -1.39
N GLU A 13 -20.62 11.72 -2.56
CA GLU A 13 -20.72 11.03 -3.84
C GLU A 13 -19.45 10.19 -4.12
N LEU A 14 -18.25 10.75 -3.92
CA LEU A 14 -16.99 10.00 -4.08
C LEU A 14 -16.88 8.87 -3.07
N TYR A 15 -17.26 9.11 -1.82
CA TYR A 15 -17.27 8.08 -0.78
C TYR A 15 -18.21 6.91 -1.14
N CYS A 16 -19.41 7.20 -1.66
CA CYS A 16 -20.33 6.18 -2.12
C CYS A 16 -19.74 5.35 -3.28
N LEU A 17 -19.10 6.01 -4.25
CA LEU A 17 -18.37 5.32 -5.31
C LEU A 17 -17.28 4.41 -4.75
N ALA A 18 -16.46 4.91 -3.83
CA ALA A 18 -15.40 4.11 -3.19
C ALA A 18 -15.97 2.92 -2.40
N LYS A 19 -17.11 3.10 -1.73
CA LYS A 19 -17.80 2.02 -1.00
C LYS A 19 -18.35 0.95 -1.94
N ASP A 20 -18.81 1.33 -3.14
CA ASP A 20 -19.31 0.39 -4.13
C ASP A 20 -18.21 -0.55 -4.67
N LEU A 21 -16.92 -0.16 -4.60
CA LEU A 21 -15.80 -1.05 -4.96
C LEU A 21 -15.85 -2.39 -4.20
N LEU A 22 -16.28 -2.37 -2.94
CA LEU A 22 -16.37 -3.58 -2.11
C LEU A 22 -17.42 -4.58 -2.58
N LYS A 23 -18.36 -4.15 -3.43
CA LYS A 23 -19.47 -4.97 -3.92
C LYS A 23 -19.17 -5.59 -5.27
N ILE A 24 -18.13 -5.12 -5.97
CA ILE A 24 -17.79 -5.56 -7.33
C ILE A 24 -17.26 -6.99 -7.28
N LYS A 25 -17.88 -7.89 -8.04
CA LYS A 25 -17.54 -9.31 -8.13
C LYS A 25 -17.23 -9.76 -9.57
N GLU A 26 -17.61 -8.97 -10.56
CA GLU A 26 -17.49 -9.32 -11.98
C GLU A 26 -16.82 -8.19 -12.77
N LYS A 27 -16.16 -8.54 -13.89
CA LYS A 27 -15.49 -7.57 -14.78
C LYS A 27 -16.45 -6.51 -15.33
N GLN A 28 -17.68 -6.90 -15.68
CA GLN A 28 -18.69 -5.97 -16.20
C GLN A 28 -19.11 -4.92 -15.16
N GLU A 29 -19.21 -5.32 -13.90
CA GLU A 29 -19.47 -4.38 -12.79
C GLU A 29 -18.31 -3.41 -12.60
N ALA A 30 -17.06 -3.89 -12.75
CA ALA A 30 -15.87 -3.06 -12.68
C ALA A 30 -15.84 -2.01 -13.80
N GLU A 31 -16.15 -2.38 -15.04
CA GLU A 31 -16.26 -1.45 -16.18
C GLU A 31 -17.35 -0.40 -15.95
N THR A 32 -18.50 -0.83 -15.45
CA THR A 32 -19.60 0.09 -15.09
C THR A 32 -19.16 1.06 -14.00
N TRP A 33 -18.42 0.58 -13.00
CA TRP A 33 -17.90 1.43 -11.94
C TRP A 33 -16.89 2.45 -12.47
N VAL A 34 -15.96 2.04 -13.33
CA VAL A 34 -14.99 2.95 -13.97
C VAL A 34 -15.70 4.04 -14.77
N THR A 35 -16.76 3.69 -15.49
CA THR A 35 -17.57 4.65 -16.23
C THR A 35 -18.21 5.67 -15.29
N ARG A 36 -18.88 5.24 -14.22
CA ARG A 36 -19.48 6.13 -13.21
C ARG A 36 -18.44 7.03 -12.54
N PHE A 37 -17.26 6.50 -12.24
CA PHE A 37 -16.17 7.29 -11.64
C PHE A 37 -15.64 8.35 -12.63
N THR A 38 -15.49 7.99 -13.91
CA THR A 38 -15.08 8.93 -14.96
C THR A 38 -16.12 10.03 -15.17
N GLU A 39 -17.40 9.70 -15.14
CA GLU A 39 -18.49 10.67 -15.19
C GLU A 39 -18.48 11.62 -14.00
N TRP A 40 -18.18 11.11 -12.80
CA TRP A 40 -18.02 11.93 -11.59
C TRP A 40 -16.88 12.93 -11.75
N ILE A 41 -15.73 12.51 -12.29
CA ILE A 41 -14.59 13.40 -12.57
C ILE A 41 -14.99 14.49 -13.56
N LYS A 42 -15.61 14.12 -14.67
CA LYS A 42 -16.07 15.08 -15.69
C LYS A 42 -17.05 16.09 -15.11
N LYS A 43 -18.01 15.63 -14.32
CA LYS A 43 -19.03 16.46 -13.68
C LYS A 43 -18.44 17.52 -12.76
N TYR A 44 -17.33 17.20 -12.07
CA TYR A 44 -16.72 18.05 -11.06
C TYR A 44 -15.35 18.59 -11.44
N GLN A 45 -14.95 18.51 -12.71
CA GLN A 45 -13.63 18.92 -13.21
C GLN A 45 -13.29 20.39 -12.85
N GLU A 46 -14.22 21.32 -13.07
CA GLU A 46 -14.04 22.73 -12.76
C GLU A 46 -13.79 22.93 -11.26
N PHE A 47 -14.63 22.33 -10.43
CA PHE A 47 -14.52 22.38 -8.99
C PHE A 47 -13.18 21.78 -8.49
N LEU A 48 -12.76 20.64 -9.02
CA LEU A 48 -11.50 20.01 -8.64
C LEU A 48 -10.28 20.83 -9.06
N SER A 49 -10.41 21.64 -10.10
CA SER A 49 -9.33 22.51 -10.60
C SER A 49 -9.22 23.86 -9.85
N GLU A 50 -10.11 24.16 -8.92
CA GLU A 50 -10.06 25.37 -8.13
C GLU A 50 -8.76 25.51 -7.34
N MET A 51 -8.17 26.72 -7.37
CA MET A 51 -6.91 27.02 -6.70
C MET A 51 -7.12 28.14 -5.67
N THR A 52 -6.57 27.93 -4.50
CA THR A 52 -6.50 28.95 -3.43
C THR A 52 -5.07 29.47 -3.32
N VAL A 53 -4.93 30.77 -3.13
CA VAL A 53 -3.63 31.42 -2.87
C VAL A 53 -3.44 31.49 -1.35
N ASP A 54 -2.33 30.99 -0.85
CA ASP A 54 -1.98 31.09 0.58
C ASP A 54 -1.44 32.49 0.96
N GLU A 55 -1.22 32.72 2.25
CA GLU A 55 -0.72 34.00 2.78
C GLU A 55 0.66 34.39 2.22
N HIS A 56 1.39 33.45 1.65
CA HIS A 56 2.71 33.65 1.03
C HIS A 56 2.65 33.79 -0.49
N GLY A 57 1.43 33.84 -1.08
CA GLY A 57 1.24 33.98 -2.52
C GLY A 57 1.36 32.67 -3.31
N ASN A 58 1.52 31.51 -2.66
CA ASN A 58 1.62 30.23 -3.34
C ASN A 58 0.24 29.69 -3.71
N LYS A 59 0.09 29.21 -4.94
CA LYS A 59 -1.13 28.56 -5.41
C LYS A 59 -1.20 27.12 -4.95
N ARG A 60 -2.28 26.76 -4.26
CA ARG A 60 -2.56 25.38 -3.84
C ARG A 60 -3.95 24.95 -4.29
N PRO A 61 -4.15 23.66 -4.61
CA PRO A 61 -5.49 23.16 -4.91
C PRO A 61 -6.44 23.37 -3.72
N THR A 62 -7.57 23.99 -3.95
CA THR A 62 -8.59 24.23 -2.90
C THR A 62 -9.11 22.91 -2.31
N HIS A 63 -9.24 21.89 -3.16
CA HIS A 63 -9.82 20.58 -2.82
C HIS A 63 -8.76 19.47 -2.82
N GLU A 64 -7.60 19.71 -2.21
CA GLU A 64 -6.43 18.82 -2.25
C GLU A 64 -6.75 17.36 -1.88
N ARG A 65 -7.60 17.13 -0.86
CA ARG A 65 -7.97 15.77 -0.41
C ARG A 65 -8.74 15.01 -1.48
N LEU A 66 -9.69 15.67 -2.15
CA LEU A 66 -10.47 15.06 -3.23
C LEU A 66 -9.60 14.78 -4.45
N LEU A 67 -8.72 15.72 -4.81
CA LEU A 67 -7.75 15.53 -5.89
C LEU A 67 -6.77 14.37 -5.61
N LYS A 68 -6.31 14.23 -4.38
CA LYS A 68 -5.46 13.10 -3.99
C LYS A 68 -6.20 11.76 -4.12
N ALA A 69 -7.45 11.70 -3.70
CA ALA A 69 -8.28 10.51 -3.82
C ALA A 69 -8.56 10.16 -5.29
N GLU A 70 -8.95 11.14 -6.10
CA GLU A 70 -9.13 10.98 -7.55
C GLU A 70 -7.86 10.45 -8.22
N ARG A 71 -6.72 11.11 -8.03
CA ARG A 71 -5.44 10.72 -8.63
C ARG A 71 -5.00 9.32 -8.21
N SER A 72 -5.24 8.95 -6.95
CA SER A 72 -4.93 7.62 -6.45
C SER A 72 -5.76 6.55 -7.15
N LEU A 73 -7.07 6.77 -7.29
CA LEU A 73 -7.95 5.83 -7.98
C LEU A 73 -7.62 5.75 -9.48
N LEU A 74 -7.40 6.89 -10.14
CA LEU A 74 -6.98 6.92 -11.55
C LEU A 74 -5.65 6.17 -11.77
N LYS A 75 -4.69 6.32 -10.87
CA LYS A 75 -3.43 5.59 -10.92
C LYS A 75 -3.66 4.08 -10.86
N LEU A 76 -4.46 3.60 -9.91
CA LEU A 76 -4.78 2.18 -9.75
C LEU A 76 -5.53 1.62 -10.98
N ILE A 77 -6.43 2.40 -11.58
CA ILE A 77 -7.12 2.02 -12.83
C ILE A 77 -6.12 1.92 -13.98
N LYS A 78 -5.26 2.94 -14.16
CA LYS A 78 -4.27 3.00 -15.23
C LYS A 78 -3.24 1.87 -15.15
N GLU A 79 -2.85 1.49 -13.93
CA GLU A 79 -1.91 0.40 -13.66
C GLU A 79 -2.60 -0.98 -13.67
N ASN A 80 -3.90 -1.06 -13.93
CA ASN A 80 -4.72 -2.28 -13.87
C ASN A 80 -4.61 -3.04 -12.54
N THR A 81 -4.38 -2.31 -11.43
CA THR A 81 -4.17 -2.92 -10.11
C THR A 81 -5.41 -2.89 -9.23
N LEU A 82 -6.44 -2.08 -9.58
CA LEU A 82 -7.64 -1.90 -8.77
C LEU A 82 -8.52 -3.16 -8.71
N PHE A 83 -8.57 -3.93 -9.81
CA PHE A 83 -9.46 -5.08 -9.98
C PHE A 83 -8.71 -6.39 -10.26
N THR A 84 -7.47 -6.51 -9.80
CA THR A 84 -6.65 -7.72 -9.98
C THR A 84 -7.31 -8.99 -9.43
N TYR A 85 -8.15 -8.85 -8.40
CA TYR A 85 -8.91 -9.96 -7.81
C TYR A 85 -10.00 -10.53 -8.73
N LEU A 86 -10.31 -9.85 -9.84
CA LEU A 86 -11.26 -10.33 -10.87
C LEU A 86 -10.55 -11.02 -12.04
N ASP A 87 -9.23 -11.01 -12.06
CA ASP A 87 -8.46 -11.58 -13.17
C ASP A 87 -8.25 -13.07 -12.99
N LYS A 88 -8.98 -13.87 -13.78
CA LYS A 88 -8.95 -15.33 -13.72
C LYS A 88 -7.58 -15.93 -14.03
N GLU A 89 -6.75 -15.25 -14.82
CA GLU A 89 -5.40 -15.73 -15.13
C GLU A 89 -4.47 -15.64 -13.91
N PHE A 90 -4.69 -14.68 -13.02
CA PHE A 90 -3.93 -14.56 -11.77
C PHE A 90 -4.42 -15.49 -10.67
N ILE A 91 -5.66 -15.98 -10.75
CA ILE A 91 -6.33 -16.56 -9.59
C ILE A 91 -6.31 -18.09 -9.63
N ASN A 92 -6.01 -18.76 -10.77
CA ASN A 92 -5.89 -20.22 -10.89
C ASN A 92 -6.86 -20.96 -9.94
N ASP A 93 -8.17 -20.79 -10.08
CA ASP A 93 -9.23 -21.37 -9.23
C ASP A 93 -9.29 -20.87 -7.77
N PHE A 94 -8.46 -19.91 -7.37
CA PHE A 94 -8.50 -19.31 -6.05
C PHE A 94 -9.38 -18.04 -6.06
N ILE A 95 -10.35 -17.96 -5.14
CA ILE A 95 -11.16 -16.75 -4.98
C ILE A 95 -10.36 -15.72 -4.17
N ALA A 96 -9.74 -14.77 -4.87
CA ALA A 96 -9.04 -13.68 -4.20
C ALA A 96 -10.05 -12.68 -3.59
N PRO A 97 -9.90 -12.31 -2.30
CA PRO A 97 -10.74 -11.28 -1.71
C PRO A 97 -10.41 -9.90 -2.30
N SER A 98 -11.42 -9.07 -2.47
CA SER A 98 -11.28 -7.68 -2.97
C SER A 98 -10.54 -6.74 -2.01
N THR A 99 -10.25 -7.16 -0.79
CA THR A 99 -9.57 -6.34 0.23
C THR A 99 -8.54 -7.12 1.02
N ASN A 100 -7.49 -6.44 1.49
CA ASN A 100 -6.46 -7.02 2.37
C ASN A 100 -6.90 -7.17 3.83
N ASN A 101 -8.13 -6.77 4.19
CA ASN A 101 -8.59 -6.77 5.59
C ASN A 101 -8.44 -8.14 6.26
N ARG A 102 -8.69 -9.22 5.51
CA ARG A 102 -8.55 -10.59 6.03
C ARG A 102 -7.09 -10.94 6.34
N ILE A 103 -6.15 -10.43 5.55
CA ILE A 103 -4.72 -10.62 5.78
C ILE A 103 -4.25 -9.71 6.91
N GLU A 104 -4.65 -8.44 6.91
CA GLU A 104 -4.20 -7.44 7.89
C GLU A 104 -4.75 -7.72 9.30
N GLY A 105 -6.04 -7.97 9.43
CA GLY A 105 -6.70 -8.24 10.71
C GLY A 105 -6.48 -9.68 11.22
N GLY A 106 -6.27 -10.64 10.32
CA GLY A 106 -6.09 -12.05 10.65
C GLY A 106 -4.63 -12.47 10.76
N ILE A 107 -4.06 -12.86 9.62
CA ILE A 107 -2.72 -13.47 9.52
C ILE A 107 -1.63 -12.51 9.99
N ASN A 108 -1.63 -11.28 9.49
CA ASN A 108 -0.59 -10.30 9.83
C ASN A 108 -0.61 -9.90 11.31
N SER A 109 -1.78 -9.84 11.93
CA SER A 109 -1.90 -9.56 13.36
C SER A 109 -1.19 -10.62 14.19
N ARG A 110 -1.46 -11.90 13.90
CA ARG A 110 -0.84 -13.05 14.60
C ARG A 110 0.66 -13.14 14.34
N LEU A 111 1.10 -12.91 13.11
CA LEU A 111 2.53 -12.86 12.77
C LEU A 111 3.26 -11.72 13.51
N ARG A 112 2.66 -10.54 13.58
CA ARG A 112 3.22 -9.42 14.35
C ARG A 112 3.32 -9.74 15.84
N GLU A 113 2.32 -10.40 16.40
CA GLU A 113 2.33 -10.83 17.80
C GLU A 113 3.44 -11.85 18.03
N MET A 114 3.55 -12.88 17.21
CA MET A 114 4.62 -13.88 17.25
C MET A 114 5.99 -13.21 17.18
N LEU A 115 6.23 -12.33 16.22
CA LEU A 115 7.50 -11.60 16.07
C LEU A 115 7.78 -10.64 17.23
N ARG A 116 6.75 -10.07 17.86
CA ARG A 116 6.87 -9.22 19.04
C ARG A 116 7.33 -10.03 20.26
N ASN A 117 6.80 -11.25 20.43
CA ASN A 117 7.18 -12.16 21.49
C ASN A 117 8.63 -12.67 21.34
N HIS A 118 9.17 -12.64 20.11
CA HIS A 118 10.51 -13.10 19.78
C HIS A 118 11.47 -11.96 19.37
N ARG A 119 11.44 -10.82 20.07
CA ARG A 119 12.22 -9.62 19.72
C ARG A 119 13.75 -9.83 19.73
N GLY A 120 14.26 -10.75 20.54
CA GLY A 120 15.70 -11.05 20.65
C GLY A 120 16.26 -11.92 19.53
N LEU A 121 15.45 -12.42 18.60
CA LEU A 121 15.94 -13.24 17.50
C LEU A 121 16.65 -12.39 16.43
N SER A 122 17.72 -12.96 15.82
CA SER A 122 18.33 -12.40 14.62
C SER A 122 17.33 -12.31 13.46
N ILE A 123 17.63 -11.49 12.44
CA ILE A 123 16.75 -11.31 11.26
C ILE A 123 16.49 -12.66 10.58
N GLU A 124 17.51 -13.49 10.40
CA GLU A 124 17.41 -14.79 9.76
C GLU A 124 16.45 -15.71 10.54
N ARG A 125 16.59 -15.75 11.86
CA ARG A 125 15.70 -16.53 12.73
C ARG A 125 14.29 -16.02 12.73
N ARG A 126 14.08 -14.69 12.66
CA ARG A 126 12.74 -14.08 12.54
C ARG A 126 12.09 -14.45 11.21
N ILE A 127 12.84 -14.43 10.12
CA ILE A 127 12.35 -14.86 8.81
C ILE A 127 11.96 -16.35 8.85
N LYS A 128 12.81 -17.21 9.41
CA LYS A 128 12.48 -18.61 9.59
C LYS A 128 11.24 -18.83 10.46
N ALA A 129 11.08 -18.08 11.53
CA ALA A 129 9.88 -18.16 12.37
C ALA A 129 8.61 -17.82 11.58
N VAL A 130 8.66 -16.82 10.66
CA VAL A 130 7.56 -16.52 9.75
C VAL A 130 7.28 -17.69 8.81
N TYR A 131 8.31 -18.29 8.20
CA TYR A 131 8.15 -19.49 7.36
C TYR A 131 7.50 -20.64 8.14
N TRP A 132 8.00 -20.96 9.33
CA TRP A 132 7.42 -21.98 10.20
C TRP A 132 5.94 -21.72 10.49
N TRP A 133 5.62 -20.49 10.85
CA TRP A 133 4.25 -20.11 11.13
C TRP A 133 3.35 -20.29 9.92
N CYS A 134 3.79 -19.88 8.72
CA CYS A 134 3.05 -20.04 7.47
C CYS A 134 2.82 -21.51 7.13
N TYR A 135 3.85 -22.36 7.25
CA TYR A 135 3.73 -23.79 7.00
C TYR A 135 2.75 -24.46 7.95
N MET A 136 2.84 -24.15 9.22
CA MET A 136 1.96 -24.76 10.24
C MET A 136 0.49 -24.32 10.12
N HIS A 137 0.24 -23.20 9.45
CA HIS A 137 -1.11 -22.66 9.27
C HIS A 137 -1.60 -22.75 7.82
N SER A 138 -0.89 -23.48 6.96
CA SER A 138 -1.40 -23.81 5.62
C SER A 138 -2.47 -24.92 5.71
N PRO A 139 -3.42 -24.95 4.76
CA PRO A 139 -4.47 -25.99 4.74
C PRO A 139 -3.91 -27.42 4.68
N GLU A 140 -2.79 -27.59 4.00
CA GLU A 140 -2.05 -28.85 3.86
C GLU A 140 -0.60 -28.64 4.30
N PRO A 141 -0.32 -28.67 5.61
CA PRO A 141 1.04 -28.46 6.10
C PRO A 141 1.93 -29.65 5.69
N LEU A 142 3.11 -29.31 5.19
CA LEU A 142 4.14 -30.35 4.91
C LEU A 142 4.56 -31.05 6.22
N SER A 143 5.06 -32.26 6.09
CA SER A 143 5.66 -32.96 7.24
C SER A 143 6.88 -32.17 7.77
N LEU A 144 7.19 -32.31 9.06
CA LEU A 144 8.34 -31.65 9.68
C LEU A 144 9.65 -31.93 8.95
N SER A 145 9.83 -33.17 8.45
CA SER A 145 11.02 -33.54 7.70
C SER A 145 11.13 -32.82 6.34
N GLU A 146 10.03 -32.62 5.67
CA GLU A 146 9.97 -31.87 4.40
C GLU A 146 10.18 -30.38 4.62
N ILE A 147 9.57 -29.82 5.66
CA ILE A 147 9.78 -28.41 6.03
C ILE A 147 11.26 -28.14 6.32
N ILE A 148 11.92 -29.02 7.08
CA ILE A 148 13.35 -28.86 7.39
C ILE A 148 14.21 -28.94 6.12
N LYS A 149 13.88 -29.82 5.18
CA LYS A 149 14.60 -29.94 3.89
C LYS A 149 14.40 -28.73 2.98
N THR A 150 13.21 -28.13 2.99
CA THR A 150 12.88 -26.97 2.13
C THR A 150 13.20 -25.64 2.78
N MET A 151 13.38 -25.59 4.11
CA MET A 151 13.68 -24.38 4.85
C MET A 151 14.99 -23.74 4.36
N PRO A 152 14.97 -22.46 3.99
CA PRO A 152 16.19 -21.77 3.58
C PRO A 152 17.21 -21.72 4.73
N THR A 153 18.49 -21.87 4.39
CA THR A 153 19.58 -21.76 5.37
C THR A 153 19.78 -20.31 5.81
N ASP A 154 20.36 -20.07 7.00
CA ASP A 154 20.67 -18.72 7.48
C ASP A 154 21.53 -17.96 6.48
N ARG A 155 22.49 -18.69 5.86
CA ARG A 155 23.38 -18.11 4.84
C ARG A 155 22.64 -17.67 3.59
N SER A 156 21.66 -18.45 3.11
CA SER A 156 20.86 -18.08 1.93
C SER A 156 19.94 -16.89 2.23
N ILE A 157 19.35 -16.83 3.43
CA ILE A 157 18.54 -15.71 3.87
C ILE A 157 19.38 -14.44 3.95
N ALA A 158 20.55 -14.51 4.60
CA ALA A 158 21.47 -13.38 4.72
C ALA A 158 21.90 -12.86 3.35
N ALA A 159 22.24 -13.75 2.41
CA ALA A 159 22.63 -13.37 1.06
C ALA A 159 21.50 -12.68 0.28
N ILE A 160 20.26 -13.14 0.42
CA ILE A 160 19.08 -12.49 -0.20
C ILE A 160 18.86 -11.11 0.43
N TYR A 161 18.91 -11.02 1.75
CA TYR A 161 18.71 -9.77 2.47
C TYR A 161 19.76 -8.73 2.09
N GLN A 162 21.01 -9.14 1.97
CA GLN A 162 22.09 -8.25 1.53
C GLN A 162 21.86 -7.74 0.11
N ARG A 163 21.50 -8.62 -0.85
CA ARG A 163 21.16 -8.21 -2.22
C ARG A 163 19.99 -7.22 -2.28
N MET A 164 18.96 -7.42 -1.45
CA MET A 164 17.82 -6.50 -1.38
C MET A 164 18.23 -5.15 -0.81
N ASN A 165 19.08 -5.13 0.20
CA ASN A 165 19.62 -3.90 0.76
C ASN A 165 20.49 -3.15 -0.26
N ASP A 166 21.35 -3.85 -0.99
CA ASP A 166 22.23 -3.25 -2.00
C ASP A 166 21.39 -2.68 -3.16
N LYS A 167 20.35 -3.40 -3.60
CA LYS A 167 19.40 -2.90 -4.58
C LYS A 167 18.65 -1.66 -4.07
N SER A 168 18.15 -1.68 -2.85
CA SER A 168 17.46 -0.54 -2.24
C SER A 168 18.39 0.66 -2.04
N ARG A 169 19.68 0.43 -1.74
CA ARG A 169 20.68 1.50 -1.66
C ARG A 169 20.96 2.09 -3.03
N LEU A 170 21.06 1.25 -4.07
CA LEU A 170 21.23 1.70 -5.44
C LEU A 170 20.04 2.52 -5.92
N GLU A 171 18.82 2.02 -5.71
CA GLU A 171 17.58 2.73 -6.06
C GLU A 171 17.46 4.08 -5.33
N LYS A 172 17.87 4.15 -4.06
CA LYS A 172 17.90 5.40 -3.29
C LYS A 172 19.05 6.33 -3.70
N SER A 173 20.20 5.79 -4.13
CA SER A 173 21.33 6.59 -4.62
C SER A 173 21.08 7.19 -6.01
N LEU A 174 20.20 6.56 -6.78
CA LEU A 174 19.67 7.06 -8.05
C LEU A 174 18.47 7.97 -7.82
N SER A 175 18.45 8.75 -6.73
CA SER A 175 17.36 9.66 -6.39
C SER A 175 17.09 10.59 -7.58
N LEU A 176 16.17 10.16 -8.39
CA LEU A 176 15.56 10.91 -9.44
C LEU A 176 14.60 11.92 -8.79
N TRP A 177 15.04 13.20 -8.69
CA TRP A 177 14.14 14.35 -8.63
C TRP A 177 12.96 14.25 -7.64
N GLY A 178 13.19 14.70 -6.43
CA GLY A 178 12.12 15.02 -5.50
C GLY A 178 12.10 14.29 -4.16
N ASP A 179 12.78 13.17 -4.01
CA ASP A 179 12.98 12.51 -2.71
C ASP A 179 14.24 13.07 -2.02
N ALA A 180 14.21 14.38 -1.76
CA ALA A 180 15.33 15.09 -1.16
C ALA A 180 15.60 14.68 0.30
N ILE A 181 14.79 13.80 0.89
CA ILE A 181 14.94 13.42 2.28
C ILE A 181 14.95 11.89 2.38
N VAL A 182 16.14 11.33 2.34
CA VAL A 182 16.34 9.94 2.79
C VAL A 182 16.29 9.95 4.33
N TRP A 183 15.41 9.15 4.93
CA TRP A 183 15.26 9.06 6.40
C TRP A 183 16.58 8.83 7.14
N SER A 184 17.55 8.13 6.52
CA SER A 184 18.91 7.96 7.03
C SER A 184 19.71 9.25 7.09
N ASP A 185 19.41 10.23 6.25
CA ASP A 185 20.10 11.51 6.24
C ASP A 185 19.46 12.47 7.24
N LEU A 186 18.17 12.35 7.50
CA LEU A 186 17.47 13.05 8.59
C LEU A 186 18.03 12.64 9.96
N HIS A 187 18.27 11.34 10.18
CA HIS A 187 18.89 10.86 11.41
C HIS A 187 20.38 11.26 11.56
N LYS A 188 21.05 11.55 10.46
CA LYS A 188 22.43 12.11 10.51
C LYS A 188 22.39 13.61 10.81
N MET A 189 21.40 14.33 10.32
CA MET A 189 21.20 15.75 10.64
C MET A 189 20.85 15.97 12.12
N ASP A 190 20.06 15.07 12.72
CA ASP A 190 19.66 15.17 14.13
C ASP A 190 20.86 15.04 15.09
N LYS A 191 21.90 14.32 14.70
CA LYS A 191 23.15 14.22 15.49
C LYS A 191 24.05 15.45 15.39
N SER A 192 23.90 16.28 14.36
CA SER A 192 24.67 17.52 14.19
C SER A 192 24.05 18.72 14.92
N PHE A 193 22.79 18.63 15.33
CA PHE A 193 22.09 19.67 16.07
C PHE A 193 22.27 19.59 17.59
N THR A 194 22.81 18.49 18.12
CA THR A 194 23.07 18.32 19.56
C THR A 194 24.48 18.73 19.99
N GLU A 195 25.30 19.25 19.09
CA GLU A 195 26.66 19.75 19.40
C GLU A 195 26.76 21.29 19.50
N TRP A 196 25.63 21.98 19.70
CA TRP A 196 25.62 23.44 19.95
C TRP A 196 25.02 23.74 21.32
N ASP A 197 25.71 23.22 22.39
CA ASP A 197 25.61 23.76 23.77
C ASP A 197 27.02 23.86 24.39
#